data_357b54406fe1a777eec505c0ae5806d1
#
_entry.id   357b54406fe1a777eec505c0ae5806d1
#
_cell.length_a   1.000
_cell.length_b   1.000
_cell.length_c   1.000
_cell.angle_alpha   90.00
_cell.angle_beta   90.00
_cell.angle_gamma   90.00
#
_symmetry.space_group_name_H-M   'P 1'
#
loop_
_entity.id
_entity.type
_entity.pdbx_description
1 polymer ?
#
loop_
_entity_poly.entity_id
_entity_poly.type
_entity_poly.pdbx_seq_one_letter_code
_entity_poly.pdbx_strand_id
1 'polypeptide(L)'
;MEEHTMTDSTKKTNNLFDFATSELSQDAFLCWSLNWLGVKEDTEDPYYKYGKAMLDLFLGEYKKDTYKEVKVLKQFNKIDVLVLFKDNNDNQYALIIEDKTNTSEHNEQIKKYKEQLNDELSKRHDIKYRNLAENQIYSTYVKTGIMYTDDKFKANESTVIIDINNLHDVISKHVGLCKSDII
;
A
#
# COMPACT_ATOMS: atom_id res chain seq x y z
N MET A 1 23.60 10.39 -52.00
CA MET A 1 22.82 10.92 -50.87
C MET A 1 21.92 9.80 -50.45
N GLU A 2 22.39 8.99 -49.50
CA GLU A 2 21.61 7.88 -48.95
C GLU A 2 20.87 8.39 -47.68
N GLU A 3 19.56 8.39 -47.76
CA GLU A 3 18.70 8.68 -46.59
C GLU A 3 18.77 7.51 -45.61
N HIS A 4 19.37 7.76 -44.48
CA HIS A 4 19.35 6.86 -43.32
C HIS A 4 17.98 7.02 -42.62
N THR A 5 17.04 6.15 -42.95
CA THR A 5 15.81 6.00 -42.17
C THR A 5 16.16 5.33 -40.86
N MET A 6 16.25 6.11 -39.78
CA MET A 6 16.23 5.59 -38.40
C MET A 6 14.86 4.99 -38.15
N THR A 7 14.80 3.66 -38.11
CA THR A 7 13.64 2.95 -37.54
C THR A 7 13.75 3.01 -36.03
N ASP A 8 13.03 3.95 -35.43
CA ASP A 8 12.77 3.97 -34.00
C ASP A 8 11.89 2.77 -33.64
N SER A 9 12.53 1.67 -33.29
CA SER A 9 11.85 0.52 -32.71
C SER A 9 11.64 0.79 -31.22
N THR A 10 10.65 1.62 -30.89
CA THR A 10 10.14 1.69 -29.53
C THR A 10 9.63 0.30 -29.15
N LYS A 11 10.46 -0.44 -28.44
CA LYS A 11 10.12 -1.76 -27.89
C LYS A 11 8.94 -1.53 -26.97
N LYS A 12 7.74 -1.89 -27.44
CA LYS A 12 6.53 -1.83 -26.63
C LYS A 12 6.74 -2.75 -25.43
N THR A 13 7.03 -2.17 -24.28
CA THR A 13 7.10 -2.90 -23.02
C THR A 13 5.68 -3.28 -22.62
N ASN A 14 5.45 -4.56 -22.41
CA ASN A 14 4.18 -5.02 -21.87
C ASN A 14 4.11 -4.59 -20.39
N ASN A 15 3.32 -3.55 -20.11
CA ASN A 15 3.16 -3.03 -18.75
C ASN A 15 1.80 -3.50 -18.20
N LEU A 16 1.82 -4.17 -17.05
CA LEU A 16 0.62 -4.66 -16.37
C LEU A 16 -0.43 -3.54 -16.19
N PHE A 17 0.01 -2.32 -15.97
CA PHE A 17 -0.85 -1.17 -15.73
C PHE A 17 -1.42 -0.53 -17.00
N ASP A 18 -0.92 -0.90 -18.20
CA ASP A 18 -1.49 -0.45 -19.49
C ASP A 18 -2.88 -1.06 -19.73
N PHE A 19 -3.18 -2.17 -19.10
CA PHE A 19 -4.44 -2.92 -19.26
C PHE A 19 -5.45 -2.67 -18.15
N ALA A 20 -5.11 -1.80 -17.21
CA ALA A 20 -5.90 -1.58 -16.03
C ALA A 20 -6.31 -0.11 -15.92
N THR A 21 -7.53 0.16 -15.51
CA THR A 21 -7.95 1.51 -15.14
C THR A 21 -7.14 1.93 -13.92
N SER A 22 -6.28 2.92 -14.09
CA SER A 22 -5.09 3.25 -13.31
C SER A 22 -5.15 3.05 -11.78
N GLU A 23 -6.14 3.59 -11.09
CA GLU A 23 -6.21 3.53 -9.61
C GLU A 23 -6.57 2.13 -9.08
N LEU A 24 -7.58 1.45 -9.66
CA LEU A 24 -8.01 0.13 -9.20
C LEU A 24 -6.94 -0.97 -9.32
N SER A 25 -5.94 -0.75 -10.15
CA SER A 25 -4.84 -1.71 -10.37
C SER A 25 -3.72 -1.52 -9.37
N GLN A 26 -3.46 -0.28 -8.97
CA GLN A 26 -2.52 0.02 -7.90
C GLN A 26 -3.03 -0.53 -6.59
N ASP A 27 -4.32 -0.31 -6.25
CA ASP A 27 -4.95 -0.91 -5.08
C ASP A 27 -4.83 -2.44 -5.08
N ALA A 28 -5.06 -3.09 -6.23
CA ALA A 28 -4.94 -4.54 -6.34
C ALA A 28 -3.50 -5.01 -6.09
N PHE A 29 -2.50 -4.30 -6.63
CA PHE A 29 -1.10 -4.59 -6.39
C PHE A 29 -0.71 -4.38 -4.93
N LEU A 30 -1.14 -3.28 -4.31
CA LEU A 30 -0.89 -3.01 -2.90
C LEU A 30 -1.53 -4.06 -2.00
N CYS A 31 -2.79 -4.42 -2.26
CA CYS A 31 -3.49 -5.48 -1.55
C CYS A 31 -2.77 -6.82 -1.69
N TRP A 32 -2.38 -7.21 -2.92
CA TRP A 32 -1.66 -8.46 -3.17
C TRP A 32 -0.32 -8.50 -2.42
N SER A 33 0.45 -7.41 -2.48
CA SER A 33 1.74 -7.32 -1.81
C SER A 33 1.63 -7.48 -0.29
N LEU A 34 0.65 -6.83 0.32
CA LEU A 34 0.43 -6.87 1.77
C LEU A 34 -0.24 -8.14 2.25
N ASN A 35 -1.06 -8.78 1.40
CA ASN A 35 -1.80 -9.98 1.76
C ASN A 35 -0.90 -11.20 2.02
N TRP A 36 0.34 -11.19 1.54
CA TRP A 36 1.33 -12.22 1.88
C TRP A 36 1.54 -12.38 3.37
N LEU A 37 1.40 -11.32 4.15
CA LEU A 37 1.46 -11.36 5.61
C LEU A 37 0.29 -12.11 6.26
N GLY A 38 -0.85 -12.18 5.59
CA GLY A 38 -2.02 -12.93 6.06
C GLY A 38 -2.06 -14.38 5.58
N VAL A 39 -1.28 -14.70 4.53
CA VAL A 39 -1.26 -16.04 3.89
C VAL A 39 -0.09 -16.88 4.38
N LYS A 40 1.04 -16.24 4.69
CA LYS A 40 2.27 -16.90 5.13
C LYS A 40 2.46 -16.73 6.63
N GLU A 41 2.66 -17.85 7.33
CA GLU A 41 2.94 -17.88 8.78
C GLU A 41 4.44 -17.94 9.06
N ASP A 42 5.22 -18.53 8.15
CA ASP A 42 6.68 -18.63 8.27
C ASP A 42 7.33 -17.26 7.97
N THR A 43 7.93 -16.67 8.99
CA THR A 43 8.62 -15.37 8.88
C THR A 43 9.88 -15.42 8.02
N GLU A 44 10.41 -16.62 7.75
CA GLU A 44 11.55 -16.82 6.84
C GLU A 44 11.12 -16.96 5.38
N ASP A 45 9.83 -17.19 5.10
CA ASP A 45 9.29 -17.25 3.74
C ASP A 45 9.60 -15.93 2.99
N PRO A 46 10.14 -16.00 1.76
CA PRO A 46 10.46 -14.81 0.95
C PRO A 46 9.27 -13.89 0.72
N TYR A 47 8.07 -14.43 0.55
CA TYR A 47 6.85 -13.64 0.35
C TYR A 47 6.40 -12.94 1.63
N TYR A 48 6.54 -13.60 2.80
CA TYR A 48 6.34 -12.93 4.09
C TYR A 48 7.29 -11.76 4.25
N LYS A 49 8.59 -11.96 3.98
CA LYS A 49 9.62 -10.90 4.05
C LYS A 49 9.29 -9.73 3.12
N TYR A 50 8.82 -10.03 1.91
CA TYR A 50 8.37 -9.01 0.98
C TYR A 50 7.16 -8.22 1.52
N GLY A 51 6.11 -8.92 1.94
CA GLY A 51 4.92 -8.30 2.54
C GLY A 51 5.26 -7.46 3.77
N LYS A 52 6.20 -7.96 4.62
CA LYS A 52 6.70 -7.22 5.78
C LYS A 52 7.43 -5.94 5.36
N ALA A 53 8.31 -6.01 4.37
CA ALA A 53 9.03 -4.84 3.88
C ALA A 53 8.08 -3.77 3.30
N MET A 54 7.01 -4.21 2.61
CA MET A 54 5.96 -3.30 2.13
C MET A 54 5.20 -2.65 3.28
N LEU A 55 4.78 -3.41 4.29
CA LEU A 55 4.07 -2.85 5.44
C LEU A 55 4.96 -1.93 6.28
N ASP A 56 6.23 -2.29 6.47
CA ASP A 56 7.22 -1.45 7.15
C ASP A 56 7.44 -0.12 6.41
N LEU A 57 7.48 -0.13 5.08
CA LEU A 57 7.57 1.08 4.27
C LEU A 57 6.37 2.01 4.53
N PHE A 58 5.15 1.47 4.52
CA PHE A 58 3.94 2.26 4.72
C PHE A 58 3.78 2.78 6.16
N LEU A 59 4.27 2.06 7.15
CA LEU A 59 4.24 2.47 8.55
C LEU A 59 5.37 3.43 8.92
N GLY A 60 6.49 3.44 8.16
CA GLY A 60 7.64 4.30 8.46
C GLY A 60 8.20 4.04 9.86
N GLU A 61 8.20 5.06 10.70
CA GLU A 61 8.69 4.95 12.10
C GLU A 61 7.78 4.12 13.01
N TYR A 62 6.51 3.91 12.61
CA TYR A 62 5.52 3.13 13.36
C TYR A 62 5.58 1.63 13.08
N LYS A 63 6.56 1.15 12.28
CA LYS A 63 6.75 -0.28 11.97
C LYS A 63 6.90 -1.12 13.24
N LYS A 64 6.52 -2.40 13.13
CA LYS A 64 6.60 -3.38 14.23
C LYS A 64 7.62 -4.47 13.88
N ASP A 65 8.10 -5.15 14.91
CA ASP A 65 9.03 -6.27 14.71
C ASP A 65 8.36 -7.41 13.94
N THR A 66 7.11 -7.72 14.27
CA THR A 66 6.31 -8.71 13.56
C THR A 66 4.86 -8.24 13.41
N TYR A 67 4.17 -8.88 12.48
CA TYR A 67 2.77 -8.66 12.19
C TYR A 67 2.01 -9.97 12.26
N LYS A 68 0.91 -9.99 13.01
CA LYS A 68 0.05 -11.15 13.20
C LYS A 68 -1.37 -10.86 12.76
N GLU A 69 -2.12 -11.91 12.42
CA GLU A 69 -3.53 -11.83 12.04
C GLU A 69 -3.81 -10.73 11.01
N VAL A 70 -2.90 -10.56 10.05
CA VAL A 70 -3.01 -9.49 9.05
C VAL A 70 -4.21 -9.74 8.14
N LYS A 71 -5.06 -8.73 8.00
CA LYS A 71 -6.21 -8.74 7.10
C LYS A 71 -6.14 -7.52 6.21
N VAL A 72 -6.12 -7.74 4.90
CA VAL A 72 -6.10 -6.68 3.88
C VAL A 72 -7.48 -6.57 3.24
N LEU A 73 -8.03 -5.36 3.23
CA LEU A 73 -9.35 -5.07 2.69
C LEU A 73 -9.22 -4.01 1.59
N LYS A 74 -9.65 -4.35 0.38
CA LYS A 74 -9.71 -3.43 -0.76
C LYS A 74 -11.04 -2.68 -0.74
N GLN A 75 -11.00 -1.36 -1.00
CA GLN A 75 -12.18 -0.51 -1.15
C GLN A 75 -13.15 -0.62 0.06
N PHE A 76 -12.58 -0.59 1.29
CA PHE A 76 -13.37 -0.67 2.50
C PHE A 76 -13.98 0.69 2.84
N ASN A 77 -15.29 0.86 2.62
CA ASN A 77 -16.02 2.10 2.92
C ASN A 77 -15.32 3.36 2.35
N LYS A 78 -14.93 3.33 1.08
CA LYS A 78 -14.19 4.37 0.33
C LYS A 78 -12.71 4.51 0.68
N ILE A 79 -12.18 3.74 1.61
CA ILE A 79 -10.75 3.60 1.84
C ILE A 79 -10.19 2.69 0.75
N ASP A 80 -9.17 3.14 0.00
CA ASP A 80 -8.61 2.38 -1.10
C ASP A 80 -8.05 1.04 -0.63
N VAL A 81 -7.18 1.07 0.39
CA VAL A 81 -6.67 -0.15 1.04
C VAL A 81 -6.67 0.05 2.55
N LEU A 82 -7.30 -0.87 3.28
CA LEU A 82 -7.27 -0.95 4.73
C LEU A 82 -6.51 -2.20 5.16
N VAL A 83 -5.48 -2.05 5.98
CA VAL A 83 -4.73 -3.16 6.58
C VAL A 83 -4.98 -3.19 8.07
N LEU A 84 -5.47 -4.32 8.56
CA LEU A 84 -5.66 -4.60 9.99
C LEU A 84 -4.61 -5.60 10.44
N PHE A 85 -3.95 -5.38 11.55
CA PHE A 85 -2.89 -6.27 12.05
C PHE A 85 -2.74 -6.18 13.57
N LYS A 86 -2.04 -7.17 14.13
CA LYS A 86 -1.61 -7.19 15.52
C LYS A 86 -0.08 -7.18 15.61
N ASP A 87 0.44 -6.62 16.68
CA ASP A 87 1.86 -6.73 17.05
C ASP A 87 2.13 -8.00 17.89
N ASN A 88 3.36 -8.14 18.39
CA ASN A 88 3.76 -9.25 19.26
C ASN A 88 2.98 -9.35 20.58
N ASN A 89 2.47 -8.22 21.05
CA ASN A 89 1.74 -8.11 22.31
C ASN A 89 0.22 -8.22 22.11
N ASP A 90 -0.22 -8.63 20.90
CA ASP A 90 -1.62 -8.73 20.47
C ASP A 90 -2.38 -7.39 20.48
N ASN A 91 -1.67 -6.26 20.52
CA ASN A 91 -2.28 -4.97 20.31
C ASN A 91 -2.76 -4.84 18.86
N GLN A 92 -3.98 -4.34 18.70
CA GLN A 92 -4.63 -4.17 17.40
C GLN A 92 -4.27 -2.84 16.77
N TYR A 93 -4.08 -2.83 15.45
CA TYR A 93 -3.77 -1.63 14.67
C TYR A 93 -4.50 -1.64 13.34
N ALA A 94 -4.68 -0.46 12.78
CA ALA A 94 -5.15 -0.25 11.42
C ALA A 94 -4.20 0.68 10.66
N LEU A 95 -3.99 0.40 9.38
CA LEU A 95 -3.33 1.29 8.44
C LEU A 95 -4.28 1.60 7.29
N ILE A 96 -4.58 2.87 7.10
CA ILE A 96 -5.34 3.41 5.99
C ILE A 96 -4.34 3.81 4.90
N ILE A 97 -4.45 3.23 3.71
CA ILE A 97 -3.65 3.61 2.54
C ILE A 97 -4.59 4.25 1.53
N GLU A 98 -4.28 5.48 1.16
CA GLU A 98 -4.97 6.23 0.12
C GLU A 98 -4.05 6.36 -1.08
N ASP A 99 -4.48 5.81 -2.22
CA ASP A 99 -3.71 5.85 -3.47
C ASP A 99 -4.11 7.07 -4.30
N LYS A 100 -3.12 7.89 -4.68
CA LYS A 100 -3.32 9.12 -5.44
C LYS A 100 -2.41 9.15 -6.66
N THR A 101 -3.00 8.96 -7.84
CA THR A 101 -2.24 9.04 -9.10
C THR A 101 -2.03 10.48 -9.55
N ASN A 102 -3.10 11.28 -9.59
CA ASN A 102 -3.08 12.61 -10.24
C ASN A 102 -3.82 13.72 -9.47
N THR A 103 -4.34 13.45 -8.27
CA THR A 103 -5.14 14.41 -7.51
C THR A 103 -4.36 15.01 -6.35
N SER A 104 -4.64 16.29 -6.05
CA SER A 104 -4.17 16.93 -4.82
C SER A 104 -4.89 16.34 -3.60
N GLU A 105 -4.19 16.40 -2.46
CA GLU A 105 -4.70 15.95 -1.17
C GLU A 105 -5.98 16.68 -0.75
N HIS A 106 -6.97 15.92 -0.26
CA HIS A 106 -8.06 16.44 0.54
C HIS A 106 -7.80 16.04 2.00
N ASN A 107 -7.11 16.90 2.76
CA ASN A 107 -6.72 16.71 4.18
C ASN A 107 -7.87 16.24 5.10
N GLU A 108 -9.11 16.51 4.72
CA GLU A 108 -10.31 16.10 5.44
C GLU A 108 -10.66 14.62 5.26
N GLN A 109 -10.19 13.97 4.19
CA GLN A 109 -10.58 12.61 3.83
C GLN A 109 -10.03 11.57 4.82
N ILE A 110 -8.73 11.59 5.06
CA ILE A 110 -8.06 10.69 6.02
C ILE A 110 -8.61 10.89 7.43
N LYS A 111 -8.80 12.15 7.86
CA LYS A 111 -9.37 12.45 9.17
C LYS A 111 -10.75 11.84 9.33
N LYS A 112 -11.61 12.03 8.33
CA LYS A 112 -12.95 11.43 8.31
C LYS A 112 -12.92 9.91 8.37
N TYR A 113 -11.98 9.27 7.64
CA TYR A 113 -11.84 7.82 7.68
C TYR A 113 -11.43 7.33 9.07
N LYS A 114 -10.47 7.99 9.73
CA LYS A 114 -10.05 7.65 11.10
C LYS A 114 -11.20 7.74 12.10
N GLU A 115 -11.99 8.82 12.02
CA GLU A 115 -13.15 9.04 12.89
C GLU A 115 -14.25 7.98 12.71
N GLN A 116 -14.47 7.51 11.50
CA GLN A 116 -15.54 6.56 11.16
C GLN A 116 -15.12 5.08 11.23
N LEU A 117 -13.81 4.79 11.29
CA LEU A 117 -13.29 3.43 11.13
C LEU A 117 -13.89 2.43 12.11
N ASN A 118 -13.95 2.77 13.40
CA ASN A 118 -14.48 1.86 14.42
C ASN A 118 -15.96 1.52 14.19
N ASP A 119 -16.75 2.50 13.79
CA ASP A 119 -18.16 2.29 13.49
C ASP A 119 -18.34 1.37 12.28
N GLU A 120 -17.55 1.59 11.23
CA GLU A 120 -17.60 0.76 10.02
C GLU A 120 -17.09 -0.68 10.28
N LEU A 121 -16.05 -0.84 11.08
CA LEU A 121 -15.58 -2.17 11.51
C LEU A 121 -16.64 -2.89 12.35
N SER A 122 -17.40 -2.18 13.18
CA SER A 122 -18.45 -2.78 14.02
C SER A 122 -19.58 -3.41 13.22
N LYS A 123 -19.87 -2.91 12.03
CA LYS A 123 -20.89 -3.42 11.11
C LYS A 123 -20.50 -4.75 10.42
N ARG A 124 -19.22 -5.13 10.51
CA ARG A 124 -18.67 -6.30 9.82
C ARG A 124 -18.45 -7.46 10.80
N HIS A 125 -19.30 -8.47 10.76
CA HIS A 125 -19.21 -9.64 11.65
C HIS A 125 -18.00 -10.54 11.36
N ASP A 126 -17.46 -10.48 10.14
CA ASP A 126 -16.28 -11.23 9.67
C ASP A 126 -14.93 -10.59 10.09
N ILE A 127 -14.98 -9.39 10.69
CA ILE A 127 -13.82 -8.65 11.16
C ILE A 127 -13.83 -8.64 12.70
N LYS A 128 -12.71 -9.05 13.32
CA LYS A 128 -12.59 -9.13 14.79
C LYS A 128 -11.95 -7.89 15.43
N TYR A 129 -11.47 -6.94 14.60
CA TYR A 129 -10.85 -5.71 15.08
C TYR A 129 -11.90 -4.73 15.57
N ARG A 130 -11.72 -4.18 16.77
CA ARG A 130 -12.70 -3.31 17.44
C ARG A 130 -12.02 -2.30 18.36
N ASN A 131 -12.67 -1.16 18.54
CA ASN A 131 -12.31 -0.16 19.55
C ASN A 131 -10.84 0.29 19.47
N LEU A 132 -10.36 0.51 18.24
CA LEU A 132 -9.01 1.02 18.00
C LEU A 132 -8.90 2.43 18.56
N ALA A 133 -7.90 2.71 19.37
CA ALA A 133 -7.57 4.04 19.81
C ALA A 133 -6.97 4.86 18.63
N GLU A 134 -7.02 6.18 18.70
CA GLU A 134 -6.52 7.06 17.63
C GLU A 134 -5.04 6.78 17.30
N ASN A 135 -4.21 6.56 18.31
CA ASN A 135 -2.79 6.22 18.15
C ASN A 135 -2.52 4.78 17.63
N GLN A 136 -3.58 4.00 17.41
CA GLN A 136 -3.52 2.68 16.76
C GLN A 136 -3.98 2.73 15.30
N ILE A 137 -4.38 3.90 14.80
CA ILE A 137 -4.85 4.09 13.42
C ILE A 137 -3.85 4.97 12.68
N TYR A 138 -3.05 4.33 11.83
CA TYR A 138 -2.05 4.97 10.98
C TYR A 138 -2.63 5.30 9.61
N SER A 139 -1.94 6.17 8.88
CA SER A 139 -2.34 6.51 7.52
C SER A 139 -1.13 6.77 6.63
N THR A 140 -1.28 6.44 5.34
CA THR A 140 -0.25 6.63 4.33
C THR A 140 -0.88 7.08 3.02
N TYR A 141 -0.28 8.09 2.40
CA TYR A 141 -0.54 8.43 1.01
C TYR A 141 0.50 7.75 0.11
N VAL A 142 0.02 7.05 -0.90
CA VAL A 142 0.85 6.51 -1.98
C VAL A 142 0.65 7.39 -3.20
N LYS A 143 1.71 8.04 -3.68
CA LYS A 143 1.68 8.89 -4.86
C LYS A 143 2.59 8.33 -5.94
N THR A 144 2.01 7.74 -6.97
CA THR A 144 2.74 7.10 -8.07
C THR A 144 2.78 7.93 -9.35
N GLY A 145 1.98 9.01 -9.43
CA GLY A 145 1.97 9.95 -10.54
C GLY A 145 3.08 11.02 -10.47
N ILE A 146 3.07 11.94 -11.43
CA ILE A 146 4.03 13.05 -11.49
C ILE A 146 3.83 13.96 -10.26
N MET A 147 4.87 14.10 -9.46
CA MET A 147 4.90 15.07 -8.36
C MET A 147 5.23 16.45 -8.94
N TYR A 148 4.29 17.38 -8.92
CA TYR A 148 4.59 18.78 -9.19
C TYR A 148 5.27 19.39 -7.95
N THR A 149 6.27 20.24 -8.18
CA THR A 149 7.07 20.90 -7.11
C THR A 149 6.24 21.72 -6.13
N ASP A 150 5.02 22.09 -6.51
CA ASP A 150 4.09 22.89 -5.69
C ASP A 150 3.10 22.03 -4.86
N ASP A 151 3.11 20.72 -5.04
CA ASP A 151 2.34 19.79 -4.22
C ASP A 151 2.96 19.73 -2.81
N LYS A 152 2.68 20.75 -2.01
CA LYS A 152 2.98 20.75 -0.57
C LYS A 152 2.01 19.80 0.12
N PHE A 153 2.31 18.50 0.06
CA PHE A 153 1.69 17.57 0.99
C PHE A 153 2.07 18.01 2.41
N LYS A 154 1.14 18.62 3.11
CA LYS A 154 1.26 18.78 4.54
C LYS A 154 0.91 17.44 5.15
N ALA A 155 1.92 16.59 5.34
CA ALA A 155 1.75 15.42 6.18
C ALA A 155 1.27 15.90 7.55
N ASN A 156 0.10 15.48 7.98
CA ASN A 156 -0.27 15.55 9.38
C ASN A 156 0.70 14.63 10.14
N GLU A 157 0.96 14.90 11.42
CA GLU A 157 1.99 14.23 12.24
C GLU A 157 1.97 12.71 12.24
N SER A 158 0.91 12.07 11.72
CA SER A 158 0.75 10.60 11.66
C SER A 158 0.56 10.04 10.23
N THR A 159 0.84 10.81 9.18
CA THR A 159 0.67 10.36 7.79
C THR A 159 2.01 10.25 7.09
N VAL A 160 2.34 9.04 6.64
CA VAL A 160 3.53 8.76 5.82
C VAL A 160 3.21 9.04 4.35
N ILE A 161 4.16 9.61 3.62
CA ILE A 161 4.04 9.84 2.17
C ILE A 161 5.02 8.91 1.47
N ILE A 162 4.53 8.10 0.55
CA ILE A 162 5.29 7.14 -0.23
C ILE A 162 5.20 7.51 -1.72
N ASP A 163 6.34 7.64 -2.37
CA ASP A 163 6.44 7.86 -3.80
C ASP A 163 6.80 6.56 -4.55
N ILE A 164 6.82 6.65 -5.88
CA ILE A 164 7.15 5.52 -6.77
C ILE A 164 8.57 4.99 -6.52
N ASN A 165 9.54 5.83 -6.13
CA ASN A 165 10.91 5.39 -5.90
C ASN A 165 10.99 4.55 -4.62
N ASN A 166 10.27 4.94 -3.58
CA ASN A 166 10.17 4.17 -2.33
C ASN A 166 9.62 2.77 -2.60
N LEU A 167 8.54 2.66 -3.39
CA LEU A 167 7.98 1.37 -3.81
C LEU A 167 8.98 0.55 -4.64
N HIS A 168 9.60 1.19 -5.64
CA HIS A 168 10.59 0.55 -6.50
C HIS A 168 11.76 -0.04 -5.70
N ASP A 169 12.26 0.67 -4.70
CA ASP A 169 13.38 0.22 -3.88
C ASP A 169 13.03 -1.05 -3.08
N VAL A 170 11.83 -1.14 -2.53
CA VAL A 170 11.37 -2.35 -1.83
C VAL A 170 11.17 -3.49 -2.82
N ILE A 171 10.47 -3.26 -3.92
CA ILE A 171 10.18 -4.28 -4.94
C ILE A 171 11.48 -4.84 -5.51
N SER A 172 12.42 -3.98 -5.91
CA SER A 172 13.69 -4.38 -6.53
C SER A 172 14.53 -5.29 -5.65
N LYS A 173 14.53 -5.07 -4.33
CA LYS A 173 15.25 -5.91 -3.36
C LYS A 173 14.65 -7.31 -3.24
N HIS A 174 13.38 -7.49 -3.59
CA HIS A 174 12.63 -8.73 -3.38
C HIS A 174 12.24 -9.46 -4.67
N VAL A 175 12.31 -8.82 -5.85
CA VAL A 175 11.97 -9.44 -7.15
C VAL A 175 12.77 -10.71 -7.45
N GLY A 176 14.02 -10.78 -6.98
CA GLY A 176 14.84 -11.97 -7.14
C GLY A 176 14.39 -13.19 -6.31
N LEU A 177 13.58 -12.96 -5.28
CA LEU A 177 13.13 -13.99 -4.34
C LEU A 177 11.82 -14.65 -4.80
N CYS A 178 11.03 -13.96 -5.61
CA CYS A 178 9.70 -14.40 -6.06
C CYS A 178 9.72 -15.03 -7.46
N LYS A 179 10.76 -15.81 -7.83
CA LYS A 179 10.95 -16.28 -9.20
C LYS A 179 9.96 -17.35 -9.69
N SER A 180 9.14 -17.93 -8.85
CA SER A 180 8.40 -19.14 -9.24
C SER A 180 6.88 -19.02 -9.37
N ASP A 181 6.22 -18.02 -8.80
CA ASP A 181 4.76 -18.10 -8.63
C ASP A 181 3.97 -16.83 -8.98
N ILE A 182 4.47 -16.01 -9.91
CA ILE A 182 3.67 -14.92 -10.49
C ILE A 182 3.06 -15.46 -11.82
N ILE A 183 2.21 -16.45 -11.73
CA ILE A 183 1.30 -16.84 -12.83
C ILE A 183 -0.06 -17.09 -12.20
#